data_48c483935251388133170ae4175ed927
#
_entry.id   48c483935251388133170ae4175ed927
#
_cell.length_a   1.000
_cell.length_b   1.000
_cell.length_c   1.000
_cell.angle_alpha   90.00
_cell.angle_beta   90.00
_cell.angle_gamma   90.00
#
_symmetry.space_group_name_H-M   'P 1'
#
loop_
_entity.id
_entity.type
_entity.pdbx_description
1 polymer ?
#
loop_
_entity_poly.entity_id
_entity_poly.type
_entity_poly.pdbx_seq_one_letter_code
_entity_poly.pdbx_strand_id
1 'polypeptide(L)'
;MKLQISIVSFLSLSASASSLASNFCGSSSPPQEALEAAQSVDMGKRDISIEDGSSKHRQQKKGLVISTYLHVIESKKKAGTVTDKMINDQMEVLNETYHPHNIQFILKNVTRTINDEWADSYGTREKGLALRQGRYDDLNIFFESGLMAGDKSTGICSFPVKDTVKTGEDGTPWAILDGCHVNPGTMPGGAGQVWNPKDNKGKLATHEVGHWLGLFHVFSGQNCTGEGDLVDDTPAQWEVTNGGCPIGKNSCPDQPGLDSIHNYMDYADQDCQTEFTPGQEERMYHSFNTLRKGRGFDIHKLGPI
;
A
#
# COMPACT_ATOMS: atom_id res chain seq x y z
N MET A 1 -9.79 -66.23 -30.98
CA MET A 1 -9.68 -64.82 -31.34
C MET A 1 -10.06 -63.98 -30.10
N LYS A 2 -9.08 -63.46 -29.37
CA LYS A 2 -9.29 -62.58 -28.19
C LYS A 2 -9.05 -61.16 -28.65
N LEU A 3 -10.10 -60.36 -28.57
CA LEU A 3 -10.07 -58.92 -28.89
C LEU A 3 -9.47 -58.17 -27.69
N GLN A 4 -8.33 -57.56 -27.88
CA GLN A 4 -7.73 -56.65 -26.91
C GLN A 4 -8.27 -55.23 -27.18
N ILE A 5 -8.99 -54.69 -26.22
CA ILE A 5 -9.42 -53.31 -26.23
C ILE A 5 -8.34 -52.49 -25.53
N SER A 6 -7.60 -51.68 -26.28
CA SER A 6 -6.65 -50.71 -25.75
C SER A 6 -7.43 -49.48 -25.30
N ILE A 7 -7.41 -49.23 -24.00
CA ILE A 7 -7.92 -47.97 -23.41
C ILE A 7 -6.83 -46.90 -23.58
N VAL A 8 -7.07 -45.95 -24.44
CA VAL A 8 -6.25 -44.74 -24.55
C VAL A 8 -6.71 -43.77 -23.48
N SER A 9 -5.92 -43.65 -22.41
CA SER A 9 -6.10 -42.62 -21.39
C SER A 9 -5.70 -41.27 -21.95
N PHE A 10 -6.64 -40.41 -22.21
CA PHE A 10 -6.36 -38.97 -22.41
C PHE A 10 -5.97 -38.35 -21.07
N LEU A 11 -4.68 -38.11 -20.87
CA LEU A 11 -4.22 -37.16 -19.86
C LEU A 11 -4.61 -35.76 -20.35
N SER A 12 -5.64 -35.20 -19.75
CA SER A 12 -5.90 -33.78 -19.83
C SER A 12 -4.80 -33.04 -19.06
N LEU A 13 -3.82 -32.48 -19.79
CA LEU A 13 -2.96 -31.44 -19.24
C LEU A 13 -3.86 -30.21 -18.96
N SER A 14 -4.29 -30.07 -17.73
CA SER A 14 -4.76 -28.79 -17.21
C SER A 14 -3.52 -27.88 -17.16
N ALA A 15 -3.33 -27.06 -18.18
CA ALA A 15 -2.44 -25.93 -18.13
C ALA A 15 -2.98 -25.00 -17.02
N SER A 16 -2.37 -25.09 -15.84
CA SER A 16 -2.50 -24.03 -14.82
C SER A 16 -1.95 -22.78 -15.46
N ALA A 17 -2.82 -21.89 -15.90
CA ALA A 17 -2.46 -20.52 -16.19
C ALA A 17 -2.00 -19.93 -14.85
N SER A 18 -0.69 -19.97 -14.62
CA SER A 18 -0.06 -19.13 -13.62
C SER A 18 -0.37 -17.70 -14.06
N SER A 19 -1.38 -17.10 -13.44
CA SER A 19 -1.59 -15.66 -13.55
C SER A 19 -0.27 -15.03 -13.16
N LEU A 20 0.37 -14.33 -14.09
CA LEU A 20 1.37 -13.32 -13.77
C LEU A 20 0.64 -12.28 -12.94
N ALA A 21 0.50 -12.55 -11.63
CA ALA A 21 0.06 -11.55 -10.68
C ALA A 21 1.01 -10.37 -10.89
N SER A 22 0.46 -9.24 -11.27
CA SER A 22 1.25 -8.03 -11.46
C SER A 22 2.03 -7.79 -10.17
N ASN A 23 3.36 -7.74 -10.25
CA ASN A 23 4.23 -7.43 -9.12
C ASN A 23 4.14 -5.93 -8.76
N PHE A 24 2.90 -5.39 -8.70
CA PHE A 24 2.65 -3.98 -8.46
C PHE A 24 2.94 -3.64 -6.99
N CYS A 25 2.34 -4.35 -6.05
CA CYS A 25 2.56 -4.17 -4.62
C CYS A 25 2.90 -5.51 -3.96
N GLY A 26 3.95 -5.51 -3.12
CA GLY A 26 4.41 -6.68 -2.39
C GLY A 26 3.84 -6.80 -0.98
N SER A 27 2.93 -5.90 -0.59
CA SER A 27 2.31 -5.94 0.73
C SER A 27 1.53 -7.24 0.89
N SER A 28 2.09 -8.13 1.70
CA SER A 28 1.53 -9.44 2.01
C SER A 28 0.26 -9.31 2.85
N SER A 29 -0.31 -10.44 3.27
CA SER A 29 -1.45 -10.44 4.19
C SER A 29 -1.17 -9.56 5.40
N PRO A 30 -2.12 -8.69 5.80
CA PRO A 30 -1.93 -7.81 6.94
C PRO A 30 -1.69 -8.62 8.22
N PRO A 31 -0.85 -8.15 9.15
CA PRO A 31 -0.64 -8.80 10.42
C PRO A 31 -1.93 -8.83 11.25
N GLN A 32 -2.05 -9.81 12.15
CA GLN A 32 -3.25 -10.03 12.98
C GLN A 32 -3.69 -8.75 13.70
N GLU A 33 -2.73 -7.95 14.20
CA GLU A 33 -3.03 -6.68 14.89
C GLU A 33 -3.67 -5.63 13.97
N ALA A 34 -3.28 -5.59 12.69
CA ALA A 34 -3.89 -4.71 11.71
C ALA A 34 -5.31 -5.18 11.33
N LEU A 35 -5.52 -6.52 11.25
CA LEU A 35 -6.85 -7.10 11.05
C LEU A 35 -7.77 -6.78 12.22
N GLU A 36 -7.33 -6.99 13.46
CA GLU A 36 -8.10 -6.68 14.67
C GLU A 36 -8.44 -5.19 14.77
N ALA A 37 -7.50 -4.31 14.43
CA ALA A 37 -7.77 -2.88 14.37
C ALA A 37 -8.78 -2.55 13.28
N ALA A 38 -8.69 -3.18 12.12
CA ALA A 38 -9.63 -3.00 11.03
C ALA A 38 -11.05 -3.44 11.40
N GLN A 39 -11.20 -4.60 12.05
CA GLN A 39 -12.48 -5.12 12.55
C GLN A 39 -13.07 -4.30 13.70
N SER A 40 -12.21 -3.61 14.48
CA SER A 40 -12.64 -2.75 15.59
C SER A 40 -13.08 -1.35 15.18
N VAL A 41 -12.93 -0.99 13.91
CA VAL A 41 -13.57 0.21 13.37
C VAL A 41 -15.07 -0.03 13.53
N ASP A 42 -15.66 0.55 14.57
CA ASP A 42 -17.12 0.67 14.65
C ASP A 42 -17.49 1.59 13.48
N MET A 43 -17.77 0.96 12.35
CA MET A 43 -18.36 1.59 11.18
C MET A 43 -19.77 2.04 11.55
N GLY A 44 -19.81 2.60 12.75
CA GLY A 44 -20.93 2.97 13.56
C GLY A 44 -22.13 3.16 12.69
N LYS A 45 -23.11 2.24 12.85
CA LYS A 45 -24.45 2.43 12.35
C LYS A 45 -24.66 3.91 12.17
N ARG A 46 -24.46 4.40 10.94
CA ARG A 46 -24.98 5.70 10.59
C ARG A 46 -26.44 5.55 10.92
N ASP A 47 -26.84 6.05 12.09
CA ASP A 47 -28.23 6.29 12.38
C ASP A 47 -28.74 7.13 11.22
N ILE A 48 -29.24 6.44 10.21
CA ILE A 48 -30.19 6.99 9.25
C ILE A 48 -31.49 7.10 10.05
N SER A 49 -31.44 7.81 11.15
CA SER A 49 -32.60 8.49 11.66
C SER A 49 -32.78 9.68 10.74
N ILE A 50 -33.63 9.48 9.75
CA ILE A 50 -34.35 10.56 9.08
C ILE A 50 -35.17 11.26 10.18
N GLU A 51 -34.52 12.10 10.93
CA GLU A 51 -35.14 13.06 11.82
C GLU A 51 -34.68 14.46 11.42
N ASP A 52 -35.68 15.13 10.81
CA ASP A 52 -35.93 16.55 10.90
C ASP A 52 -34.74 17.52 10.95
N GLY A 53 -34.61 18.20 9.85
CA GLY A 53 -34.04 19.52 9.50
C GLY A 53 -33.14 20.31 10.45
N SER A 54 -32.50 19.73 11.47
CA SER A 54 -31.52 20.42 12.29
C SER A 54 -30.11 19.92 11.91
N SER A 55 -29.33 20.82 11.31
CA SER A 55 -27.91 20.66 11.05
C SER A 55 -27.16 20.35 12.36
N LYS A 56 -27.06 19.04 12.72
CA LYS A 56 -26.09 18.64 13.74
C LYS A 56 -24.71 18.96 13.16
N HIS A 57 -24.00 19.86 13.80
CA HIS A 57 -22.62 20.22 13.55
C HIS A 57 -21.83 18.90 13.35
N ARG A 58 -21.43 18.62 12.10
CA ARG A 58 -20.38 17.65 11.81
C ARG A 58 -19.16 18.18 12.54
N GLN A 59 -18.82 17.61 13.70
CA GLN A 59 -17.58 17.96 14.39
C GLN A 59 -16.47 17.80 13.35
N GLN A 60 -15.86 18.91 12.99
CA GLN A 60 -14.80 18.94 12.00
C GLN A 60 -13.68 18.03 12.55
N LYS A 61 -13.54 16.82 11.99
CA LYS A 61 -12.47 15.90 12.38
C LYS A 61 -11.16 16.69 12.27
N LYS A 62 -10.40 16.77 13.36
CA LYS A 62 -9.07 17.39 13.31
C LYS A 62 -8.24 16.61 12.31
N GLY A 63 -7.75 17.29 11.27
CA GLY A 63 -6.95 16.66 10.22
C GLY A 63 -5.71 15.95 10.76
N LEU A 64 -5.22 14.97 10.04
CA LEU A 64 -3.93 14.35 10.31
C LEU A 64 -2.83 15.16 9.62
N VAL A 65 -1.80 15.53 10.37
CA VAL A 65 -0.58 16.15 9.85
C VAL A 65 0.56 15.20 10.17
N ILE A 66 1.14 14.61 9.14
CA ILE A 66 2.14 13.54 9.25
C ILE A 66 3.49 14.07 8.78
N SER A 67 4.48 14.07 9.67
CA SER A 67 5.86 14.37 9.30
C SER A 67 6.39 13.25 8.39
N THR A 68 7.05 13.63 7.29
CA THR A 68 7.49 12.69 6.25
C THR A 68 8.95 12.85 5.97
N TYR A 69 9.66 11.73 5.92
CA TYR A 69 11.07 11.64 5.59
C TYR A 69 11.23 10.82 4.32
N LEU A 70 11.97 11.34 3.34
CA LEU A 70 12.24 10.66 2.08
C LEU A 70 13.70 10.21 2.02
N HIS A 71 13.91 8.97 1.60
CA HIS A 71 15.23 8.36 1.48
C HIS A 71 15.43 7.90 0.04
N VAL A 72 16.26 8.62 -0.72
CA VAL A 72 16.63 8.26 -2.10
C VAL A 72 17.84 7.35 -2.03
N ILE A 73 17.68 6.10 -2.46
CA ILE A 73 18.73 5.08 -2.42
C ILE A 73 18.96 4.58 -3.84
N GLU A 74 20.08 4.99 -4.40
CA GLU A 74 20.42 4.69 -5.78
C GLU A 74 21.63 3.75 -5.87
N SER A 75 21.57 2.84 -6.84
CA SER A 75 22.77 2.09 -7.23
C SER A 75 23.77 3.03 -7.91
N LYS A 76 25.04 2.66 -7.91
CA LYS A 76 26.09 3.41 -8.64
C LYS A 76 25.72 3.67 -10.09
N LYS A 77 25.08 2.67 -10.74
CA LYS A 77 24.64 2.75 -12.15
C LYS A 77 23.53 3.78 -12.36
N LYS A 78 22.68 3.99 -11.36
CA LYS A 78 21.50 4.87 -11.42
C LYS A 78 21.68 6.15 -10.60
N ALA A 79 22.89 6.45 -10.15
CA ALA A 79 23.18 7.63 -9.32
C ALA A 79 22.75 8.93 -10.01
N GLY A 80 21.99 9.76 -9.30
CA GLY A 80 21.50 11.06 -9.77
C GLY A 80 20.29 10.97 -10.71
N THR A 81 19.65 9.81 -10.86
CA THR A 81 18.42 9.69 -11.68
C THR A 81 17.20 10.27 -10.99
N VAL A 82 17.15 10.25 -9.65
CA VAL A 82 16.08 10.86 -8.87
C VAL A 82 16.40 12.32 -8.60
N THR A 83 15.69 13.22 -9.25
CA THR A 83 15.90 14.67 -9.15
C THR A 83 15.10 15.29 -7.99
N ASP A 84 15.49 16.51 -7.56
CA ASP A 84 14.71 17.25 -6.56
C ASP A 84 13.29 17.61 -7.07
N LYS A 85 13.16 17.81 -8.39
CA LYS A 85 11.85 18.02 -9.01
C LYS A 85 10.94 16.79 -8.81
N MET A 86 11.43 15.59 -9.05
CA MET A 86 10.67 14.35 -8.84
C MET A 86 10.23 14.22 -7.39
N ILE A 87 11.07 14.58 -6.42
CA ILE A 87 10.76 14.57 -4.99
C ILE A 87 9.63 15.55 -4.68
N ASN A 88 9.72 16.79 -5.17
CA ASN A 88 8.70 17.80 -4.95
C ASN A 88 7.36 17.42 -5.58
N ASP A 89 7.38 16.97 -6.83
CA ASP A 89 6.19 16.51 -7.56
C ASP A 89 5.54 15.28 -6.85
N GLN A 90 6.36 14.37 -6.31
CA GLN A 90 5.85 13.22 -5.55
C GLN A 90 5.14 13.64 -4.26
N MET A 91 5.69 14.62 -3.54
CA MET A 91 5.05 15.16 -2.34
C MET A 91 3.76 15.92 -2.68
N GLU A 92 3.72 16.59 -3.82
CA GLU A 92 2.51 17.25 -4.34
C GLU A 92 1.41 16.20 -4.61
N VAL A 93 1.71 15.15 -5.39
CA VAL A 93 0.77 14.05 -5.66
C VAL A 93 0.27 13.42 -4.37
N LEU A 94 1.17 13.12 -3.42
CA LEU A 94 0.78 12.52 -2.14
C LEU A 94 -0.19 13.44 -1.37
N ASN A 95 0.08 14.73 -1.32
CA ASN A 95 -0.82 15.67 -0.66
C ASN A 95 -2.12 15.86 -1.43
N GLU A 96 -2.12 15.93 -2.75
CA GLU A 96 -3.34 16.04 -3.56
C GLU A 96 -4.27 14.86 -3.37
N THR A 97 -3.74 13.63 -3.35
CA THR A 97 -4.55 12.40 -3.23
C THR A 97 -5.16 12.23 -1.84
N TYR A 98 -4.51 12.73 -0.80
CA TYR A 98 -4.98 12.62 0.58
C TYR A 98 -5.69 13.88 1.12
N HIS A 99 -5.58 15.02 0.43
CA HIS A 99 -6.23 16.28 0.82
C HIS A 99 -7.77 16.17 0.98
N PRO A 100 -8.51 15.44 0.10
CA PRO A 100 -9.95 15.26 0.27
C PRO A 100 -10.34 14.61 1.60
N HIS A 101 -9.41 13.87 2.20
CA HIS A 101 -9.55 13.16 3.46
C HIS A 101 -8.98 13.93 4.66
N ASN A 102 -8.61 15.21 4.46
CA ASN A 102 -8.00 16.06 5.49
C ASN A 102 -6.74 15.44 6.13
N ILE A 103 -5.92 14.77 5.32
CA ILE A 103 -4.61 14.21 5.68
C ILE A 103 -3.55 14.98 4.90
N GLN A 104 -2.52 15.46 5.62
CA GLN A 104 -1.42 16.23 5.05
C GLN A 104 -0.07 15.64 5.44
N PHE A 105 0.85 15.59 4.48
CA PHE A 105 2.22 15.13 4.66
C PHE A 105 3.19 16.32 4.58
N ILE A 106 3.99 16.50 5.65
CA ILE A 106 4.97 17.59 5.74
C ILE A 106 6.37 17.02 5.57
N LEU A 107 7.01 17.29 4.44
CA LEU A 107 8.38 16.88 4.19
C LEU A 107 9.33 17.54 5.21
N LYS A 108 10.02 16.71 5.99
CA LYS A 108 10.97 17.14 7.04
C LYS A 108 12.40 17.05 6.59
N ASN A 109 12.74 15.99 5.86
CA ASN A 109 14.09 15.76 5.39
C ASN A 109 14.11 14.86 4.16
N VAL A 110 15.17 15.01 3.35
CA VAL A 110 15.51 14.12 2.23
C VAL A 110 16.93 13.65 2.40
N THR A 111 17.16 12.35 2.41
CA THR A 111 18.51 11.76 2.38
C THR A 111 18.80 11.16 1.01
N ARG A 112 20.08 11.17 0.61
CA ARG A 112 20.54 10.56 -0.65
C ARG A 112 21.70 9.63 -0.35
N THR A 113 21.57 8.38 -0.77
CA THR A 113 22.53 7.31 -0.49
C THR A 113 22.86 6.56 -1.78
N ILE A 114 24.14 6.37 -2.08
CA ILE A 114 24.59 5.50 -3.17
C ILE A 114 25.06 4.19 -2.55
N ASN A 115 24.25 3.15 -2.70
CA ASN A 115 24.55 1.81 -2.17
C ASN A 115 23.82 0.75 -3.02
N ASP A 116 24.60 -0.06 -3.73
CA ASP A 116 24.07 -1.06 -4.66
C ASP A 116 23.22 -2.12 -3.95
N GLU A 117 23.61 -2.56 -2.76
CA GLU A 117 22.89 -3.57 -1.96
C GLU A 117 21.57 -3.01 -1.42
N TRP A 118 21.62 -1.81 -0.82
CA TRP A 118 20.42 -1.18 -0.26
C TRP A 118 19.43 -0.74 -1.35
N ALA A 119 19.93 -0.41 -2.54
CA ALA A 119 19.08 -0.04 -3.67
C ALA A 119 18.28 -1.23 -4.22
N ASP A 120 18.77 -2.47 -4.02
CA ASP A 120 18.14 -3.71 -4.52
C ASP A 120 17.47 -4.55 -3.41
N SER A 121 17.23 -3.97 -2.25
CA SER A 121 16.63 -4.69 -1.11
C SER A 121 15.49 -3.90 -0.48
N TYR A 122 14.46 -4.62 -0.01
CA TYR A 122 13.49 -4.03 0.91
C TYR A 122 14.11 -3.73 2.28
N GLY A 123 13.29 -3.30 3.24
CA GLY A 123 13.70 -2.96 4.60
C GLY A 123 14.63 -4.01 5.21
N THR A 124 15.90 -3.65 5.37
CA THR A 124 16.86 -4.42 6.15
C THR A 124 17.13 -3.71 7.47
N ARG A 125 17.54 -4.46 8.48
CA ARG A 125 17.90 -3.88 9.78
C ARG A 125 18.91 -2.76 9.65
N GLU A 126 19.98 -2.98 8.90
CA GLU A 126 21.05 -2.01 8.71
C GLU A 126 20.56 -0.72 8.07
N LYS A 127 19.79 -0.83 6.99
CA LYS A 127 19.20 0.30 6.28
C LYS A 127 18.23 1.08 7.17
N GLY A 128 17.35 0.38 7.89
CA GLY A 128 16.42 1.00 8.82
C GLY A 128 17.13 1.74 9.95
N LEU A 129 18.16 1.14 10.56
CA LEU A 129 18.99 1.77 11.60
C LEU A 129 19.74 3.00 11.08
N ALA A 130 20.21 2.96 9.85
CA ALA A 130 21.00 4.04 9.26
C ALA A 130 20.16 5.24 8.77
N LEU A 131 18.96 4.97 8.25
CA LEU A 131 18.22 5.97 7.46
C LEU A 131 16.90 6.39 8.10
N ARG A 132 16.18 5.48 8.80
CA ARG A 132 14.86 5.81 9.34
C ARG A 132 14.96 6.99 10.32
N GLN A 133 14.03 7.95 10.19
CA GLN A 133 14.00 9.17 10.99
C GLN A 133 12.63 9.35 11.67
N GLY A 134 12.63 10.16 12.73
CA GLY A 134 11.42 10.48 13.46
C GLY A 134 10.91 9.36 14.36
N ARG A 135 9.62 9.41 14.65
CA ARG A 135 8.90 8.48 15.53
C ARG A 135 8.14 7.44 14.72
N TYR A 136 7.39 6.56 15.38
CA TYR A 136 6.58 5.56 14.70
C TYR A 136 5.34 6.15 13.99
N ASP A 137 4.90 7.34 14.41
CA ASP A 137 3.85 8.12 13.77
C ASP A 137 4.35 9.08 12.66
N ASP A 138 5.66 9.05 12.35
CA ASP A 138 6.26 9.77 11.23
C ASP A 138 6.48 8.79 10.06
N LEU A 139 6.09 9.20 8.85
CA LEU A 139 6.19 8.39 7.64
C LEU A 139 7.62 8.44 7.08
N ASN A 140 8.19 7.27 6.79
CA ASN A 140 9.43 7.14 6.03
C ASN A 140 9.15 6.47 4.69
N ILE A 141 9.57 7.08 3.58
CA ILE A 141 9.46 6.51 2.24
C ILE A 141 10.86 6.34 1.66
N PHE A 142 11.20 5.11 1.29
CA PHE A 142 12.47 4.73 0.70
C PHE A 142 12.29 4.54 -0.81
N PHE A 143 12.86 5.43 -1.61
CA PHE A 143 12.90 5.31 -3.06
C PHE A 143 14.16 4.56 -3.48
N GLU A 144 13.98 3.30 -3.87
CA GLU A 144 15.06 2.34 -4.10
C GLU A 144 15.16 1.98 -5.59
N SER A 145 16.26 2.39 -6.22
CA SER A 145 16.40 2.33 -7.67
C SER A 145 16.56 0.90 -8.24
N GLY A 146 16.85 -0.07 -7.41
CA GLY A 146 16.99 -1.49 -7.79
C GLY A 146 15.74 -2.33 -7.55
N LEU A 147 14.71 -1.78 -6.89
CA LEU A 147 13.43 -2.49 -6.78
C LEU A 147 12.92 -2.84 -8.17
N MET A 148 12.41 -4.03 -8.36
CA MET A 148 12.00 -4.64 -9.64
C MET A 148 13.07 -5.39 -10.42
N ALA A 149 14.28 -5.57 -9.91
CA ALA A 149 15.19 -6.52 -10.50
C ALA A 149 14.69 -7.95 -10.22
N GLY A 150 14.17 -8.63 -11.22
CA GLY A 150 13.59 -9.96 -11.10
C GLY A 150 12.09 -9.94 -10.70
N ASP A 151 11.68 -10.89 -9.84
CA ASP A 151 10.28 -11.10 -9.42
C ASP A 151 9.84 -10.20 -8.24
N LYS A 152 10.55 -9.12 -7.96
CA LYS A 152 10.25 -8.21 -6.84
C LYS A 152 9.15 -7.22 -7.19
N SER A 153 8.32 -6.89 -6.21
CA SER A 153 7.26 -5.88 -6.35
C SER A 153 7.83 -4.48 -6.52
N THR A 154 7.06 -3.58 -7.14
CA THR A 154 7.40 -2.16 -7.33
C THR A 154 7.30 -1.31 -6.09
N GLY A 155 6.43 -1.73 -5.18
CA GLY A 155 6.21 -1.10 -3.90
C GLY A 155 5.89 -2.12 -2.82
N ILE A 156 6.15 -1.75 -1.59
CA ILE A 156 5.72 -2.47 -0.38
C ILE A 156 5.72 -1.51 0.79
N CYS A 157 4.74 -1.63 1.68
CA CYS A 157 4.68 -0.81 2.87
C CYS A 157 4.32 -1.64 4.10
N SER A 158 4.85 -1.22 5.25
CA SER A 158 4.54 -1.86 6.52
C SER A 158 3.15 -1.47 7.00
N PHE A 159 2.33 -2.46 7.32
CA PHE A 159 1.09 -2.22 8.06
C PHE A 159 1.37 -1.71 9.48
N PRO A 160 0.47 -0.89 10.05
CA PRO A 160 0.62 -0.44 11.42
C PRO A 160 0.44 -1.59 12.42
N VAL A 161 1.31 -1.64 13.43
CA VAL A 161 1.24 -2.62 14.53
C VAL A 161 1.26 -1.90 15.88
N LYS A 162 0.67 -2.54 16.88
CA LYS A 162 0.63 -2.01 18.25
C LYS A 162 1.96 -2.19 18.98
N ASP A 163 2.56 -3.35 18.79
CA ASP A 163 3.83 -3.71 19.43
C ASP A 163 5.00 -3.42 18.48
N THR A 164 5.53 -2.21 18.58
CA THR A 164 6.63 -1.73 17.73
C THR A 164 7.99 -2.33 18.05
N VAL A 165 8.13 -2.94 19.25
CA VAL A 165 9.37 -3.59 19.69
C VAL A 165 9.37 -5.09 19.43
N LYS A 166 8.21 -5.65 19.06
CA LYS A 166 8.14 -7.04 18.61
C LYS A 166 9.07 -7.22 17.41
N THR A 167 9.84 -8.29 17.44
CA THR A 167 10.83 -8.59 16.42
C THR A 167 10.31 -9.57 15.38
N GLY A 168 10.77 -9.41 14.14
CA GLY A 168 10.66 -10.43 13.11
C GLY A 168 11.53 -11.65 13.42
N GLU A 169 11.59 -12.60 12.49
CA GLU A 169 12.36 -13.84 12.64
C GLU A 169 13.86 -13.60 12.80
N ASP A 170 14.39 -12.53 12.23
CA ASP A 170 15.79 -12.09 12.32
C ASP A 170 16.10 -11.29 13.59
N GLY A 171 15.13 -11.13 14.50
CA GLY A 171 15.28 -10.34 15.72
C GLY A 171 15.20 -8.83 15.50
N THR A 172 14.87 -8.35 14.31
CA THR A 172 14.73 -6.90 14.05
C THR A 172 13.37 -6.39 14.53
N PRO A 173 13.34 -5.34 15.38
CA PRO A 173 12.08 -4.70 15.76
C PRO A 173 11.30 -4.15 14.57
N TRP A 174 9.98 -4.36 14.55
CA TRP A 174 9.11 -3.89 13.48
C TRP A 174 9.25 -2.39 13.19
N ALA A 175 9.44 -1.58 14.23
CA ALA A 175 9.61 -0.15 14.06
C ALA A 175 10.87 0.25 13.26
N ILE A 176 11.91 -0.59 13.23
CA ILE A 176 13.11 -0.34 12.39
C ILE A 176 12.79 -0.56 10.92
N LEU A 177 11.96 -1.55 10.62
CA LEU A 177 11.58 -1.93 9.26
C LEU A 177 10.38 -1.12 8.75
N ASP A 178 9.77 -0.28 9.62
CA ASP A 178 8.58 0.48 9.28
C ASP A 178 8.85 1.56 8.24
N GLY A 179 7.99 1.61 7.26
CA GLY A 179 8.02 2.57 6.16
C GLY A 179 7.52 1.97 4.86
N CYS A 180 7.55 2.79 3.81
CA CYS A 180 7.19 2.40 2.46
C CYS A 180 8.43 2.36 1.58
N HIS A 181 8.60 1.28 0.84
CA HIS A 181 9.66 1.08 -0.15
C HIS A 181 9.05 1.17 -1.54
N VAL A 182 9.53 2.05 -2.39
CA VAL A 182 8.92 2.39 -3.67
C VAL A 182 9.97 2.50 -4.76
N ASN A 183 9.70 1.93 -5.93
CA ASN A 183 10.55 2.13 -7.10
C ASN A 183 10.45 3.59 -7.59
N PRO A 184 11.54 4.34 -7.67
CA PRO A 184 11.51 5.75 -8.11
C PRO A 184 11.09 5.93 -9.58
N GLY A 185 11.10 4.88 -10.39
CA GLY A 185 10.54 4.92 -11.73
C GLY A 185 9.05 5.28 -11.76
N THR A 186 8.32 5.04 -10.66
CA THR A 186 6.89 5.36 -10.55
C THR A 186 6.58 6.79 -10.10
N MET A 187 7.60 7.55 -9.71
CA MET A 187 7.46 8.97 -9.37
C MET A 187 7.11 9.80 -10.60
N PRO A 188 6.48 10.97 -10.45
CA PRO A 188 6.34 11.93 -11.55
C PRO A 188 7.71 12.26 -12.17
N GLY A 189 7.79 12.12 -13.51
CA GLY A 189 9.06 12.27 -14.24
C GLY A 189 9.96 11.03 -14.24
N GLY A 190 9.57 9.96 -13.59
CA GLY A 190 10.24 8.66 -13.64
C GLY A 190 9.98 7.92 -14.96
N ALA A 191 10.72 6.84 -15.20
CA ALA A 191 10.64 6.05 -16.43
C ALA A 191 9.39 5.15 -16.53
N GLY A 192 8.61 5.08 -15.48
CA GLY A 192 7.52 4.11 -15.34
C GLY A 192 8.04 2.70 -15.01
N GLN A 193 7.18 1.72 -15.21
CA GLN A 193 7.49 0.30 -15.04
C GLN A 193 7.88 -0.34 -16.38
N VAL A 194 8.67 -1.42 -16.34
CA VAL A 194 9.05 -2.14 -17.56
C VAL A 194 7.83 -2.64 -18.33
N TRP A 195 6.80 -3.11 -17.61
CA TRP A 195 5.54 -3.59 -18.21
C TRP A 195 4.51 -2.48 -18.44
N ASN A 196 4.60 -1.35 -17.74
CA ASN A 196 3.73 -0.19 -17.94
C ASN A 196 4.53 1.11 -17.80
N PRO A 197 5.09 1.66 -18.89
CA PRO A 197 5.82 2.93 -18.86
C PRO A 197 4.99 4.15 -18.44
N LYS A 198 3.66 4.01 -18.38
CA LYS A 198 2.75 5.07 -17.92
C LYS A 198 2.58 5.13 -16.40
N ASP A 199 3.06 4.12 -15.68
CA ASP A 199 3.02 4.07 -14.22
C ASP A 199 4.06 4.99 -13.58
N ASN A 200 3.97 6.28 -13.87
CA ASN A 200 4.86 7.32 -13.39
C ASN A 200 4.11 8.59 -12.97
N LYS A 201 2.93 8.42 -12.37
CA LYS A 201 2.12 9.52 -11.85
C LYS A 201 2.25 9.71 -10.33
N GLY A 202 3.13 8.95 -9.68
CA GLY A 202 3.35 9.01 -8.23
C GLY A 202 2.29 8.29 -7.39
N LYS A 203 1.27 7.68 -7.99
CA LYS A 203 0.16 7.07 -7.26
C LYS A 203 0.50 5.71 -6.66
N LEU A 204 1.62 5.08 -7.03
CA LEU A 204 2.12 3.93 -6.31
C LEU A 204 2.48 4.32 -4.86
N ALA A 205 3.14 5.46 -4.64
CA ALA A 205 3.41 5.92 -3.28
C ALA A 205 2.11 6.22 -2.51
N THR A 206 1.06 6.74 -3.17
CA THR A 206 -0.27 6.90 -2.58
C THR A 206 -0.84 5.54 -2.14
N HIS A 207 -0.79 4.53 -2.99
CA HIS A 207 -1.22 3.16 -2.69
C HIS A 207 -0.49 2.60 -1.47
N GLU A 208 0.83 2.64 -1.48
CA GLU A 208 1.67 2.11 -0.41
C GLU A 208 1.43 2.84 0.93
N VAL A 209 1.26 4.15 0.91
CA VAL A 209 0.91 4.92 2.10
C VAL A 209 -0.51 4.57 2.61
N GLY A 210 -1.41 4.14 1.73
CA GLY A 210 -2.69 3.54 2.13
C GLY A 210 -2.49 2.33 3.06
N HIS A 211 -1.58 1.42 2.73
CA HIS A 211 -1.21 0.30 3.61
C HIS A 211 -0.58 0.77 4.92
N TRP A 212 0.30 1.76 4.88
CA TRP A 212 0.89 2.35 6.08
C TRP A 212 -0.16 2.96 7.01
N LEU A 213 -1.28 3.44 6.46
CA LEU A 213 -2.45 3.92 7.19
C LEU A 213 -3.47 2.82 7.51
N GLY A 214 -3.20 1.54 7.17
CA GLY A 214 -4.01 0.39 7.54
C GLY A 214 -5.09 -0.01 6.54
N LEU A 215 -5.03 0.48 5.29
CA LEU A 215 -5.91 0.03 4.21
C LEU A 215 -5.41 -1.28 3.60
N PHE A 216 -6.34 -2.14 3.20
CA PHE A 216 -6.08 -3.36 2.46
C PHE A 216 -6.42 -3.14 0.99
N HIS A 217 -6.00 -4.07 0.11
CA HIS A 217 -6.43 -4.04 -1.28
C HIS A 217 -7.94 -4.23 -1.38
N VAL A 218 -8.63 -3.51 -2.25
CA VAL A 218 -10.08 -3.65 -2.46
C VAL A 218 -10.51 -5.06 -2.90
N PHE A 219 -9.57 -5.83 -3.48
CA PHE A 219 -9.77 -7.24 -3.85
C PHE A 219 -9.26 -8.23 -2.77
N SER A 220 -9.05 -7.78 -1.53
CA SER A 220 -8.61 -8.65 -0.44
C SER A 220 -9.56 -9.82 -0.24
N GLY A 221 -8.99 -11.00 0.03
CA GLY A 221 -9.76 -12.24 0.13
C GLY A 221 -10.13 -12.87 -1.20
N GLN A 222 -10.12 -12.14 -2.32
CA GLN A 222 -10.40 -12.62 -3.67
C GLN A 222 -11.64 -13.52 -3.72
N ASN A 223 -12.75 -13.06 -3.18
CA ASN A 223 -14.05 -13.75 -3.20
C ASN A 223 -15.21 -12.75 -3.12
N CYS A 224 -16.40 -13.19 -3.52
CA CYS A 224 -17.60 -12.36 -3.56
C CYS A 224 -18.48 -12.45 -2.29
N THR A 225 -18.13 -13.28 -1.32
CA THR A 225 -18.99 -13.57 -0.15
C THR A 225 -18.25 -13.43 1.19
N GLY A 226 -16.97 -13.09 1.18
CA GLY A 226 -16.16 -12.86 2.37
C GLY A 226 -16.24 -11.42 2.88
N GLU A 227 -15.41 -11.13 3.87
CA GLU A 227 -15.33 -9.81 4.49
C GLU A 227 -14.61 -8.76 3.62
N GLY A 228 -14.03 -9.18 2.47
CA GLY A 228 -13.31 -8.31 1.55
C GLY A 228 -12.13 -7.60 2.22
N ASP A 229 -11.99 -6.30 1.96
CA ASP A 229 -10.99 -5.44 2.58
C ASP A 229 -11.43 -4.89 3.95
N LEU A 230 -12.55 -5.37 4.50
CA LEU A 230 -13.16 -4.91 5.75
C LEU A 230 -13.62 -3.44 5.71
N VAL A 231 -14.01 -2.91 4.55
CA VAL A 231 -14.57 -1.58 4.38
C VAL A 231 -15.95 -1.71 3.73
N ASP A 232 -17.01 -1.24 4.40
CA ASP A 232 -18.38 -1.48 3.99
C ASP A 232 -18.78 -0.79 2.68
N ASP A 233 -18.12 0.29 2.31
CA ASP A 233 -18.43 1.09 1.12
C ASP A 233 -17.49 0.82 -0.08
N THR A 234 -16.64 -0.23 0.02
CA THR A 234 -15.93 -0.84 -1.10
C THR A 234 -16.69 -2.07 -1.56
N PRO A 235 -17.17 -2.14 -2.82
CA PRO A 235 -17.85 -3.33 -3.34
C PRO A 235 -16.98 -4.59 -3.29
N ALA A 236 -17.62 -5.75 -3.13
CA ALA A 236 -16.91 -7.03 -3.20
C ALA A 236 -16.24 -7.17 -4.57
N GLN A 237 -14.97 -7.53 -4.57
CA GLN A 237 -14.15 -7.69 -5.78
C GLN A 237 -13.33 -8.97 -5.69
N TRP A 238 -13.56 -9.89 -6.63
CA TRP A 238 -12.84 -11.15 -6.70
C TRP A 238 -11.54 -11.02 -7.51
N GLU A 239 -11.62 -10.34 -8.66
CA GLU A 239 -10.49 -10.27 -9.59
C GLU A 239 -9.68 -9.00 -9.42
N VAL A 240 -8.37 -9.17 -9.31
CA VAL A 240 -7.43 -8.04 -9.39
C VAL A 240 -7.57 -7.33 -10.74
N THR A 241 -7.51 -6.02 -10.75
CA THR A 241 -7.41 -5.27 -12.00
C THR A 241 -5.94 -5.21 -12.42
N ASN A 242 -5.59 -5.87 -13.50
CA ASN A 242 -4.21 -5.91 -14.00
C ASN A 242 -3.94 -4.78 -14.99
N GLY A 243 -3.86 -3.54 -14.49
CA GLY A 243 -3.67 -2.35 -15.33
C GLY A 243 -4.91 -1.98 -16.16
N GLY A 244 -4.78 -0.96 -16.98
CA GLY A 244 -5.89 -0.40 -17.75
C GLY A 244 -6.90 0.37 -16.92
N CYS A 245 -8.02 0.72 -17.55
CA CYS A 245 -9.19 1.34 -16.91
C CYS A 245 -10.47 0.65 -17.41
N PRO A 246 -10.77 -0.58 -16.96
CA PRO A 246 -11.85 -1.41 -17.48
C PRO A 246 -13.22 -0.94 -16.96
N ILE A 247 -13.73 0.16 -17.49
CA ILE A 247 -15.00 0.77 -17.08
C ILE A 247 -16.12 -0.28 -17.11
N GLY A 248 -16.86 -0.38 -15.99
CA GLY A 248 -17.96 -1.34 -15.85
C GLY A 248 -17.52 -2.75 -15.48
N LYS A 249 -16.24 -2.96 -15.13
CA LYS A 249 -15.77 -4.23 -14.59
C LYS A 249 -16.61 -4.62 -13.38
N ASN A 250 -17.04 -5.88 -13.35
CA ASN A 250 -17.82 -6.46 -12.26
C ASN A 250 -17.43 -7.94 -12.11
N SER A 251 -16.53 -8.22 -11.22
CA SER A 251 -16.07 -9.58 -10.92
C SER A 251 -16.98 -10.32 -9.93
N CYS A 252 -17.94 -9.60 -9.30
CA CYS A 252 -18.92 -10.18 -8.37
C CYS A 252 -20.37 -9.81 -8.76
N PRO A 253 -20.89 -10.27 -9.92
CA PRO A 253 -22.15 -9.82 -10.48
C PRO A 253 -23.39 -10.09 -9.61
N ASP A 254 -23.30 -11.01 -8.66
CA ASP A 254 -24.38 -11.31 -7.71
C ASP A 254 -24.31 -10.44 -6.43
N GLN A 255 -23.34 -9.53 -6.35
CA GLN A 255 -23.16 -8.57 -5.25
C GLN A 255 -23.42 -7.14 -5.73
N PRO A 256 -23.85 -6.22 -4.84
CA PRO A 256 -24.02 -4.82 -5.19
C PRO A 256 -22.70 -4.12 -5.57
N GLY A 257 -22.75 -3.29 -6.62
CA GLY A 257 -21.65 -2.44 -7.03
C GLY A 257 -20.79 -3.02 -8.16
N LEU A 258 -19.89 -2.21 -8.67
CA LEU A 258 -18.87 -2.58 -9.66
C LEU A 258 -17.52 -2.66 -8.95
N ASP A 259 -16.55 -3.34 -9.58
CA ASP A 259 -15.18 -3.38 -9.09
C ASP A 259 -14.62 -1.96 -8.92
N SER A 260 -13.88 -1.73 -7.83
CA SER A 260 -13.37 -0.41 -7.41
C SER A 260 -12.16 0.05 -8.22
N ILE A 261 -12.26 0.05 -9.57
CA ILE A 261 -11.14 0.33 -10.48
C ILE A 261 -10.58 1.76 -10.34
N HIS A 262 -11.33 2.68 -9.74
CA HIS A 262 -10.88 4.05 -9.50
C HIS A 262 -10.24 4.25 -8.13
N ASN A 263 -10.26 3.21 -7.29
CA ASN A 263 -9.70 3.28 -5.93
C ASN A 263 -8.18 3.17 -5.96
N TYR A 264 -7.50 3.96 -5.14
CA TYR A 264 -6.03 3.87 -5.02
C TYR A 264 -5.54 2.52 -4.49
N MET A 265 -6.41 1.72 -3.83
CA MET A 265 -6.07 0.38 -3.35
C MET A 265 -6.36 -0.74 -4.34
N ASP A 266 -6.72 -0.42 -5.60
CA ASP A 266 -6.77 -1.37 -6.73
C ASP A 266 -5.47 -1.29 -7.56
N TYR A 267 -5.31 -2.19 -8.54
CA TYR A 267 -4.17 -2.26 -9.46
C TYR A 267 -4.49 -1.78 -10.88
N ALA A 268 -5.52 -0.95 -11.02
CA ALA A 268 -5.78 -0.23 -12.26
C ALA A 268 -4.62 0.73 -12.60
N ASP A 269 -4.52 1.14 -13.87
CA ASP A 269 -3.53 2.16 -14.28
C ASP A 269 -3.65 3.43 -13.44
N GLN A 270 -2.53 4.07 -13.15
CA GLN A 270 -2.50 5.27 -12.32
C GLN A 270 -3.36 6.42 -12.87
N ASP A 271 -3.60 6.46 -14.20
CA ASP A 271 -4.54 7.42 -14.80
C ASP A 271 -6.02 7.11 -14.46
N CYS A 272 -6.33 5.86 -14.11
CA CYS A 272 -7.67 5.41 -13.71
C CYS A 272 -7.98 5.66 -12.24
N GLN A 273 -6.97 5.58 -11.39
CA GLN A 273 -7.09 5.72 -9.93
C GLN A 273 -7.32 7.19 -9.53
N THR A 274 -8.35 7.48 -8.75
CA THR A 274 -8.75 8.85 -8.41
C THR A 274 -9.25 9.05 -6.99
N GLU A 275 -9.47 7.96 -6.19
CA GLU A 275 -10.21 8.10 -4.95
C GLU A 275 -9.83 7.07 -3.86
N PHE A 276 -10.11 7.47 -2.62
CA PHE A 276 -10.43 6.61 -1.49
C PHE A 276 -11.90 6.82 -1.10
N THR A 277 -12.52 5.80 -0.51
CA THR A 277 -13.91 5.91 -0.01
C THR A 277 -13.97 6.57 1.37
N PRO A 278 -15.15 7.07 1.80
CA PRO A 278 -15.35 7.53 3.16
C PRO A 278 -15.04 6.49 4.24
N GLY A 279 -15.34 5.20 3.99
CA GLY A 279 -15.02 4.12 4.90
C GLY A 279 -13.51 3.88 5.00
N GLN A 280 -12.79 3.99 3.89
CA GLN A 280 -11.33 3.96 3.90
C GLN A 280 -10.74 5.13 4.68
N GLU A 281 -11.30 6.34 4.57
CA GLU A 281 -10.91 7.49 5.40
C GLU A 281 -11.07 7.16 6.89
N GLU A 282 -12.21 6.63 7.32
CA GLU A 282 -12.45 6.25 8.72
C GLU A 282 -11.41 5.24 9.21
N ARG A 283 -11.08 4.24 8.38
CA ARG A 283 -10.05 3.26 8.67
C ARG A 283 -8.67 3.90 8.82
N MET A 284 -8.27 4.78 7.91
CA MET A 284 -6.98 5.49 7.99
C MET A 284 -6.84 6.25 9.31
N TYR A 285 -7.87 7.00 9.71
CA TYR A 285 -7.88 7.73 10.98
C TYR A 285 -7.85 6.79 12.19
N HIS A 286 -8.64 5.72 12.17
CA HIS A 286 -8.67 4.76 13.25
C HIS A 286 -7.32 4.08 13.44
N SER A 287 -6.77 3.51 12.37
CA SER A 287 -5.48 2.81 12.40
C SER A 287 -4.35 3.74 12.85
N PHE A 288 -4.27 4.95 12.31
CA PHE A 288 -3.26 5.91 12.72
C PHE A 288 -3.38 6.28 14.20
N ASN A 289 -4.57 6.64 14.68
CA ASN A 289 -4.77 7.06 16.07
C ASN A 289 -4.56 5.91 17.07
N THR A 290 -4.92 4.68 16.69
CA THR A 290 -4.86 3.50 17.58
C THR A 290 -3.49 2.85 17.58
N LEU A 291 -2.83 2.76 16.42
CA LEU A 291 -1.64 1.94 16.27
C LEU A 291 -0.34 2.75 16.09
N ARG A 292 -0.40 4.02 15.62
CA ARG A 292 0.81 4.81 15.35
C ARG A 292 0.97 6.02 16.27
N LYS A 293 -0.07 6.81 16.42
CA LYS A 293 -0.01 8.13 17.06
C LYS A 293 0.57 8.10 18.47
N GLY A 294 1.58 8.94 18.69
CA GLY A 294 2.21 9.11 20.00
C GLY A 294 3.05 7.93 20.43
N ARG A 295 3.20 6.90 19.59
CA ARG A 295 4.07 5.77 19.90
C ARG A 295 5.51 6.18 19.63
N GLY A 296 6.27 6.27 20.72
CA GLY A 296 7.70 6.52 20.66
C GLY A 296 8.43 5.24 20.27
N PHE A 297 9.32 5.33 19.33
CA PHE A 297 10.36 4.36 19.09
C PHE A 297 11.68 5.10 19.17
N ASP A 298 12.50 4.71 20.16
CA ASP A 298 13.82 5.31 20.34
C ASP A 298 14.86 4.29 19.86
N ILE A 299 15.37 4.52 18.65
CA ILE A 299 16.38 3.69 18.03
C ILE A 299 17.62 3.52 18.89
N HIS A 300 17.93 4.52 19.74
CA HIS A 300 19.10 4.52 20.62
C HIS A 300 18.91 3.64 21.88
N LYS A 301 17.66 3.21 22.16
CA LYS A 301 17.36 2.30 23.28
C LYS A 301 17.49 0.82 22.94
N LEU A 302 17.80 0.48 21.70
CA LEU A 302 17.91 -0.92 21.26
C LEU A 302 19.22 -1.60 21.64
N GLY A 303 20.07 -0.98 22.44
CA GLY A 303 21.36 -1.55 22.87
C GLY A 303 22.39 -1.64 21.73
N PRO A 304 23.65 -1.90 22.05
CA PRO A 304 24.67 -2.11 21.02
C PRO A 304 24.35 -3.38 20.24
N ILE A 305 24.47 -3.28 18.93
CA ILE A 305 24.32 -4.34 17.92
C ILE A 305 25.53 -5.25 17.96
#